data_5e6e5e34fed7acdb836b42580a9c69f2
#
_entry.id   5e6e5e34fed7acdb836b42580a9c69f2
#
_cell.length_a   1.000
_cell.length_b   1.000
_cell.length_c   1.000
_cell.angle_alpha   90.00
_cell.angle_beta   90.00
_cell.angle_gamma   90.00
#
_symmetry.space_group_name_H-M   'P 1'
#
loop_
_entity.id
_entity.type
_entity.pdbx_description
1 polymer ?
#
loop_
_entity_poly.entity_id
_entity_poly.type
_entity_poly.pdbx_seq_one_letter_code
_entity_poly.pdbx_strand_id
1 'polypeptide(L)'
;MNKINRAEKSIYGYNATLNDAAFYLKGIIPANIPKSYALKPMFYTISSEKNIHSGILAYRDFLYILCDLLIADGRLYDRSPKNAGSHLSIAARFPFLDNVNNVLFKIGYHGNFADDNNLLTLSDMQLLRNSAMAEGGCGKSNLSDVKVIAVLRFLADCGFYFDGINLDMPKSLLPKHSTLEVTYPDNPSVLTGIKVMAIAQNKLRTKNNHEIFQWCDYRVLMAEEPDADSRFNDFAYALPVKIHNFVLKMHKHCINAGLTCNPSFCSIELRFHYLYKNKEVCSFFASPVSGYRFFIKAQNTCKYHDVIGNFPLILQEKIARGYGCDSKQFGEPCQNGCHGFSFSLDDSVLKLADDIKIWIDKELSCQ
;
A
#
# COMPACT_ATOMS: atom_id res chain seq x y z
N MET A 1 6.21 -23.59 -1.24
CA MET A 1 5.37 -22.38 -1.21
C MET A 1 4.70 -22.23 -2.55
N ASN A 2 3.39 -22.44 -2.62
CA ASN A 2 2.65 -22.26 -3.87
C ASN A 2 2.74 -20.79 -4.29
N LYS A 3 3.30 -20.53 -5.48
CA LYS A 3 3.21 -19.23 -6.13
C LYS A 3 1.71 -18.90 -6.22
N ILE A 4 1.25 -17.96 -5.43
CA ILE A 4 -0.11 -17.48 -5.53
C ILE A 4 -0.25 -16.90 -6.93
N ASN A 5 -1.07 -17.53 -7.75
CA ASN A 5 -1.34 -17.10 -9.10
C ASN A 5 -2.18 -15.82 -9.00
N ARG A 6 -1.52 -14.65 -8.97
CA ARG A 6 -2.12 -13.32 -8.82
C ARG A 6 -2.80 -12.83 -10.10
N ALA A 7 -2.68 -13.63 -11.16
CA ALA A 7 -2.89 -13.19 -12.52
C ALA A 7 -4.35 -13.00 -12.94
N GLU A 8 -5.34 -13.48 -12.21
CA GLU A 8 -6.66 -13.68 -12.83
C GLU A 8 -7.78 -12.76 -12.35
N LYS A 9 -7.58 -11.91 -11.33
CA LYS A 9 -8.59 -10.90 -10.97
C LYS A 9 -8.23 -9.53 -11.53
N SER A 10 -8.65 -9.26 -12.76
CA SER A 10 -8.53 -7.95 -13.41
C SER A 10 -9.65 -6.95 -13.05
N ILE A 11 -10.46 -7.23 -12.04
CA ILE A 11 -11.65 -6.42 -11.74
C ILE A 11 -11.39 -5.61 -10.48
N TYR A 12 -10.55 -4.61 -10.63
CA TYR A 12 -10.54 -3.49 -9.72
C TYR A 12 -11.41 -2.38 -10.32
N GLY A 13 -12.25 -1.80 -9.51
CA GLY A 13 -13.16 -0.73 -9.93
C GLY A 13 -13.85 -0.11 -8.74
N TYR A 14 -14.75 0.82 -9.00
CA TYR A 14 -15.53 1.47 -7.94
C TYR A 14 -16.36 0.50 -7.09
N ASN A 15 -16.59 -0.72 -7.59
CA ASN A 15 -17.30 -1.79 -6.89
C ASN A 15 -16.35 -2.78 -6.19
N ALA A 16 -15.06 -2.46 -6.05
CA ALA A 16 -14.12 -3.31 -5.33
C ALA A 16 -14.60 -3.53 -3.89
N THR A 17 -14.59 -4.78 -3.49
CA THR A 17 -15.00 -5.23 -2.16
C THR A 17 -13.81 -5.29 -1.20
N LEU A 18 -14.08 -5.54 0.09
CA LEU A 18 -13.01 -5.77 1.07
C LEU A 18 -12.16 -7.00 0.69
N ASN A 19 -12.76 -8.04 0.13
CA ASN A 19 -12.04 -9.21 -0.39
C ASN A 19 -11.05 -8.82 -1.51
N ASP A 20 -11.46 -7.94 -2.42
CA ASP A 20 -10.58 -7.45 -3.50
C ASP A 20 -9.43 -6.63 -2.94
N ALA A 21 -9.69 -5.79 -1.93
CA ALA A 21 -8.66 -5.02 -1.24
C ALA A 21 -7.66 -5.92 -0.50
N ALA A 22 -8.15 -6.97 0.19
CA ALA A 22 -7.32 -7.93 0.88
C ALA A 22 -6.47 -8.76 -0.11
N PHE A 23 -7.05 -9.19 -1.22
CA PHE A 23 -6.33 -9.88 -2.29
C PHE A 23 -5.21 -9.02 -2.89
N TYR A 24 -5.51 -7.75 -3.14
CA TYR A 24 -4.52 -6.79 -3.61
C TYR A 24 -3.42 -6.55 -2.57
N LEU A 25 -3.79 -6.32 -1.30
CA LEU A 25 -2.83 -6.11 -0.20
C LEU A 25 -1.89 -7.32 -0.08
N LYS A 26 -2.44 -8.54 -0.05
CA LYS A 26 -1.64 -9.78 -0.04
C LYS A 26 -0.63 -9.80 -1.18
N GLY A 27 -1.02 -9.21 -2.32
CA GLY A 27 -0.19 -9.08 -3.50
C GLY A 27 1.04 -8.20 -3.34
N ILE A 28 0.96 -7.12 -2.59
CA ILE A 28 2.04 -6.14 -2.42
C ILE A 28 2.91 -6.38 -1.19
N ILE A 29 2.48 -7.24 -0.26
CA ILE A 29 3.32 -7.67 0.86
C ILE A 29 4.57 -8.39 0.32
N PRO A 30 5.79 -8.03 0.75
CA PRO A 30 7.02 -8.62 0.24
C PRO A 30 7.05 -10.14 0.38
N ALA A 31 7.12 -10.85 -0.74
CA ALA A 31 7.20 -12.31 -0.74
C ALA A 31 8.57 -12.82 -0.26
N ASN A 32 9.62 -12.09 -0.62
CA ASN A 32 11.00 -12.45 -0.32
C ASN A 32 11.62 -11.41 0.62
N ILE A 33 11.66 -11.74 1.91
CA ILE A 33 12.40 -10.95 2.90
C ILE A 33 13.70 -11.70 3.19
N PRO A 34 14.88 -11.06 3.08
CA PRO A 34 16.14 -11.68 3.47
C PRO A 34 16.11 -12.15 4.92
N LYS A 35 16.72 -13.28 5.20
CA LYS A 35 16.78 -13.84 6.56
C LYS A 35 17.64 -13.00 7.52
N SER A 36 18.56 -12.20 6.97
CA SER A 36 19.43 -11.30 7.71
C SER A 36 19.81 -10.11 6.84
N TYR A 37 19.93 -8.96 7.45
CA TYR A 37 20.41 -7.69 6.88
C TYR A 37 20.80 -6.77 8.03
N ALA A 38 21.76 -5.85 7.81
CA ALA A 38 22.16 -4.89 8.82
C ALA A 38 20.99 -3.93 9.15
N LEU A 39 20.68 -3.77 10.42
CA LEU A 39 19.60 -2.91 10.90
C LEU A 39 20.10 -1.50 11.21
N LYS A 40 19.24 -0.50 11.04
CA LYS A 40 19.48 0.84 11.61
C LYS A 40 19.65 0.74 13.13
N PRO A 41 20.63 1.46 13.72
CA PRO A 41 20.97 1.34 15.14
C PRO A 41 19.79 1.52 16.10
N MET A 42 18.82 2.34 15.74
CA MET A 42 17.66 2.63 16.56
C MET A 42 16.78 1.42 16.89
N PHE A 43 16.84 0.34 16.10
CA PHE A 43 16.02 -0.85 16.33
C PHE A 43 16.62 -1.81 17.35
N TYR A 44 17.91 -1.74 17.61
CA TYR A 44 18.57 -2.59 18.64
C TYR A 44 18.08 -2.29 20.05
N THR A 45 17.43 -1.15 20.29
CA THR A 45 16.79 -0.83 21.56
C THR A 45 15.48 -1.57 21.79
N ILE A 46 14.91 -2.19 20.76
CA ILE A 46 13.62 -2.89 20.84
C ILE A 46 13.85 -4.37 21.15
N SER A 47 14.77 -5.00 20.43
CA SER A 47 15.11 -6.41 20.62
C SER A 47 16.46 -6.74 19.93
N SER A 48 16.93 -7.97 20.09
CA SER A 48 18.11 -8.44 19.36
C SER A 48 17.87 -8.49 17.85
N GLU A 49 18.92 -8.32 17.06
CA GLU A 49 18.87 -8.38 15.60
C GLU A 49 18.19 -9.67 15.11
N LYS A 50 18.55 -10.81 15.68
CA LYS A 50 17.96 -12.11 15.37
C LYS A 50 16.46 -12.13 15.61
N ASN A 51 16.02 -11.59 16.74
CA ASN A 51 14.59 -11.54 17.07
C ASN A 51 13.83 -10.60 16.15
N ILE A 52 14.43 -9.48 15.77
CA ILE A 52 13.84 -8.52 14.81
C ILE A 52 13.64 -9.20 13.45
N HIS A 53 14.66 -9.84 12.90
CA HIS A 53 14.54 -10.54 11.61
C HIS A 53 13.46 -11.64 11.65
N SER A 54 13.47 -12.46 12.71
CA SER A 54 12.43 -13.48 12.91
C SER A 54 11.06 -12.85 13.06
N GLY A 55 10.97 -11.74 13.79
CA GLY A 55 9.73 -10.99 13.99
C GLY A 55 9.16 -10.42 12.69
N ILE A 56 9.99 -9.87 11.83
CA ILE A 56 9.56 -9.34 10.53
C ILE A 56 9.04 -10.45 9.61
N LEU A 57 9.71 -11.59 9.56
CA LEU A 57 9.22 -12.75 8.81
C LEU A 57 7.89 -13.26 9.37
N ALA A 58 7.77 -13.36 10.69
CA ALA A 58 6.54 -13.79 11.36
C ALA A 58 5.39 -12.80 11.12
N TYR A 59 5.66 -11.49 11.19
CA TYR A 59 4.66 -10.45 10.93
C TYR A 59 4.17 -10.48 9.48
N ARG A 60 5.07 -10.65 8.52
CA ARG A 60 4.68 -10.87 7.11
C ARG A 60 3.74 -12.07 6.96
N ASP A 61 4.09 -13.20 7.57
CA ASP A 61 3.28 -14.42 7.48
C ASP A 61 1.92 -14.25 8.15
N PHE A 62 1.86 -13.52 9.28
CA PHE A 62 0.62 -13.12 9.91
C PHE A 62 -0.23 -12.23 8.97
N LEU A 63 0.36 -11.26 8.28
CA LEU A 63 -0.39 -10.43 7.33
C LEU A 63 -0.99 -11.27 6.19
N TYR A 64 -0.35 -12.36 5.79
CA TYR A 64 -0.94 -13.30 4.83
C TYR A 64 -2.16 -14.02 5.40
N ILE A 65 -2.10 -14.48 6.66
CA ILE A 65 -3.24 -15.09 7.36
C ILE A 65 -4.41 -14.10 7.44
N LEU A 66 -4.13 -12.86 7.85
CA LEU A 66 -5.10 -11.78 7.92
C LEU A 66 -5.78 -11.55 6.56
N CYS A 67 -4.99 -11.45 5.50
CA CYS A 67 -5.52 -11.29 4.14
C CYS A 67 -6.35 -12.50 3.70
N ASP A 68 -5.92 -13.73 4.02
CA ASP A 68 -6.65 -14.94 3.63
C ASP A 68 -8.03 -15.02 4.31
N LEU A 69 -8.13 -14.66 5.58
CA LEU A 69 -9.42 -14.57 6.27
C LEU A 69 -10.32 -13.49 5.65
N LEU A 70 -9.79 -12.33 5.33
CA LEU A 70 -10.57 -11.28 4.65
C LEU A 70 -10.98 -11.68 3.22
N ILE A 71 -10.18 -12.49 2.53
CA ILE A 71 -10.52 -13.03 1.20
C ILE A 71 -11.63 -14.07 1.32
N ALA A 72 -11.59 -14.93 2.33
CA ALA A 72 -12.61 -15.95 2.55
C ALA A 72 -13.93 -15.36 3.02
N ASP A 73 -13.89 -14.52 4.05
CA ASP A 73 -15.06 -14.08 4.82
C ASP A 73 -15.25 -12.57 4.89
N GLY A 74 -14.60 -11.81 4.01
CA GLY A 74 -14.60 -10.34 4.02
C GLY A 74 -16.00 -9.72 4.02
N ARG A 75 -17.00 -10.43 3.49
CA ARG A 75 -18.40 -9.96 3.50
C ARG A 75 -18.98 -9.80 4.91
N LEU A 76 -18.45 -10.53 5.90
CA LEU A 76 -18.87 -10.42 7.29
C LEU A 76 -18.44 -9.07 7.91
N TYR A 77 -17.37 -8.51 7.40
CA TYR A 77 -16.72 -7.30 7.89
C TYR A 77 -16.93 -6.10 6.98
N ASP A 78 -17.36 -6.33 5.73
CA ASP A 78 -17.58 -5.26 4.76
C ASP A 78 -18.87 -4.51 5.07
N ARG A 79 -18.70 -3.33 5.63
CA ARG A 79 -19.77 -2.34 5.75
C ARG A 79 -19.47 -1.27 4.74
N SER A 80 -19.83 -1.52 3.49
CA SER A 80 -19.70 -0.53 2.42
C SER A 80 -20.25 0.82 2.87
N PRO A 81 -19.50 1.92 2.70
CA PRO A 81 -19.99 3.23 3.05
C PRO A 81 -21.25 3.53 2.25
N LYS A 82 -22.28 4.05 2.90
CA LYS A 82 -23.60 4.35 2.30
C LYS A 82 -23.54 5.27 1.07
N ASN A 83 -22.41 5.95 0.85
CA ASN A 83 -22.14 6.85 -0.26
C ASN A 83 -20.76 6.57 -0.85
N ALA A 84 -20.61 5.44 -1.53
CA ALA A 84 -19.38 5.10 -2.25
C ALA A 84 -19.22 5.94 -3.53
N GLY A 85 -18.98 7.24 -3.39
CA GLY A 85 -18.64 8.11 -4.52
C GLY A 85 -17.19 7.94 -4.96
N SER A 86 -16.89 8.29 -6.22
CA SER A 86 -15.55 8.22 -6.83
C SER A 86 -14.45 9.02 -6.10
N HIS A 87 -14.84 9.91 -5.19
CA HIS A 87 -13.94 10.82 -4.47
C HIS A 87 -13.52 10.32 -3.08
N LEU A 88 -14.00 9.15 -2.63
CA LEU A 88 -13.60 8.62 -1.33
C LEU A 88 -12.16 8.13 -1.37
N SER A 89 -11.39 8.46 -0.33
CA SER A 89 -10.07 7.85 -0.11
C SER A 89 -10.21 6.33 0.06
N ILE A 90 -9.17 5.56 -0.23
CA ILE A 90 -9.18 4.10 -0.08
C ILE A 90 -9.50 3.69 1.36
N ALA A 91 -8.94 4.37 2.36
CA ALA A 91 -9.29 4.14 3.77
C ALA A 91 -10.80 4.30 4.04
N ALA A 92 -11.44 5.28 3.40
CA ALA A 92 -12.89 5.48 3.53
C ALA A 92 -13.72 4.42 2.79
N ARG A 93 -13.13 3.74 1.79
CA ARG A 93 -13.79 2.65 1.04
C ARG A 93 -13.73 1.33 1.76
N PHE A 94 -12.66 1.07 2.49
CA PHE A 94 -12.41 -0.16 3.22
C PHE A 94 -12.23 0.14 4.72
N PRO A 95 -13.28 0.69 5.39
CA PRO A 95 -13.16 1.19 6.76
C PRO A 95 -12.78 0.09 7.76
N PHE A 96 -13.12 -1.17 7.50
CA PHE A 96 -12.73 -2.26 8.39
C PHE A 96 -11.22 -2.51 8.32
N LEU A 97 -10.64 -2.53 7.11
CA LEU A 97 -9.19 -2.70 6.92
C LEU A 97 -8.40 -1.54 7.57
N ASP A 98 -8.90 -0.30 7.44
CA ASP A 98 -8.32 0.87 8.11
C ASP A 98 -8.39 0.74 9.64
N ASN A 99 -9.51 0.24 10.18
CA ASN A 99 -9.65 -0.01 11.61
C ASN A 99 -8.69 -1.11 12.10
N VAL A 100 -8.54 -2.21 11.35
CA VAL A 100 -7.60 -3.29 11.66
C VAL A 100 -6.17 -2.75 11.73
N ASN A 101 -5.77 -1.99 10.71
CA ASN A 101 -4.46 -1.36 10.66
C ASN A 101 -4.23 -0.41 11.85
N ASN A 102 -5.24 0.42 12.19
CA ASN A 102 -5.19 1.33 13.33
C ASN A 102 -4.98 0.59 14.66
N VAL A 103 -5.79 -0.44 14.93
CA VAL A 103 -5.70 -1.20 16.19
C VAL A 103 -4.37 -1.95 16.29
N LEU A 104 -3.95 -2.65 15.24
CA LEU A 104 -2.65 -3.35 15.21
C LEU A 104 -1.48 -2.40 15.41
N PHE A 105 -1.49 -1.24 14.73
CA PHE A 105 -0.47 -0.22 14.93
C PHE A 105 -0.42 0.24 16.39
N LYS A 106 -1.57 0.50 17.01
CA LYS A 106 -1.66 0.92 18.42
C LYS A 106 -1.16 -0.16 19.37
N ILE A 107 -1.48 -1.43 19.12
CA ILE A 107 -0.92 -2.55 19.88
C ILE A 107 0.61 -2.53 19.81
N GLY A 108 1.18 -2.43 18.62
CA GLY A 108 2.63 -2.38 18.46
C GLY A 108 3.26 -1.12 19.03
N TYR A 109 2.68 0.05 18.80
CA TYR A 109 3.26 1.33 19.22
C TYR A 109 3.25 1.51 20.75
N HIS A 110 2.10 1.26 21.38
CA HIS A 110 1.94 1.44 22.83
C HIS A 110 2.26 0.22 23.67
N GLY A 111 2.22 -0.99 23.08
CA GLY A 111 2.53 -2.22 23.80
C GLY A 111 3.97 -2.24 24.27
N ASN A 112 4.20 -2.61 25.51
CA ASN A 112 5.52 -2.84 26.07
C ASN A 112 5.73 -4.34 26.21
N PHE A 113 6.93 -4.82 25.88
CA PHE A 113 7.27 -6.21 26.12
C PHE A 113 7.38 -6.52 27.61
N ALA A 114 6.85 -7.67 28.01
CA ALA A 114 7.33 -8.36 29.22
C ALA A 114 8.71 -8.98 28.94
N ASP A 115 9.33 -9.55 29.97
CA ASP A 115 10.76 -9.94 30.00
C ASP A 115 11.22 -10.86 28.86
N ASP A 116 10.34 -11.62 28.23
CA ASP A 116 10.67 -12.64 27.22
C ASP A 116 10.22 -12.31 25.77
N ASN A 117 9.67 -11.13 25.53
CA ASN A 117 9.11 -10.70 24.23
C ASN A 117 7.92 -11.54 23.70
N ASN A 118 7.34 -12.40 24.52
CA ASN A 118 6.20 -13.24 24.14
C ASN A 118 4.84 -12.62 24.48
N LEU A 119 4.88 -11.46 25.12
CA LEU A 119 3.70 -10.73 25.59
C LEU A 119 3.89 -9.24 25.37
N LEU A 120 2.89 -8.59 24.77
CA LEU A 120 2.78 -7.12 24.74
C LEU A 120 1.69 -6.68 25.74
N THR A 121 2.05 -5.77 26.64
CA THR A 121 1.12 -5.18 27.61
C THR A 121 0.85 -3.71 27.26
N LEU A 122 -0.40 -3.36 27.00
CA LEU A 122 -0.88 -1.99 26.92
C LEU A 122 -1.34 -1.54 28.31
N SER A 123 -0.84 -0.43 28.78
CA SER A 123 -1.20 0.12 30.11
C SER A 123 -2.63 0.64 30.18
N ASP A 124 -3.20 1.05 29.07
CA ASP A 124 -4.59 1.49 28.95
C ASP A 124 -5.16 1.12 27.57
N MET A 125 -6.15 0.21 27.55
CA MET A 125 -6.76 -0.21 26.30
C MET A 125 -7.59 0.90 25.62
N GLN A 126 -7.90 2.01 26.30
CA GLN A 126 -8.53 3.18 25.68
C GLN A 126 -7.63 3.81 24.60
N LEU A 127 -6.32 3.57 24.64
CA LEU A 127 -5.38 4.00 23.59
C LEU A 127 -5.75 3.44 22.21
N LEU A 128 -6.39 2.27 22.14
CA LEU A 128 -6.86 1.67 20.90
C LEU A 128 -7.95 2.49 20.19
N ARG A 129 -8.64 3.38 20.91
CA ARG A 129 -9.72 4.22 20.34
C ARG A 129 -9.17 5.41 19.56
N ASN A 130 -7.99 5.88 19.92
CA ASN A 130 -7.43 7.10 19.35
C ASN A 130 -7.03 6.89 17.88
N SER A 131 -7.13 7.96 17.09
CA SER A 131 -6.54 7.95 15.75
C SER A 131 -5.04 7.67 15.81
N ALA A 132 -4.57 6.75 14.97
CA ALA A 132 -3.15 6.47 14.86
C ALA A 132 -2.36 7.58 14.13
N MET A 133 -3.05 8.50 13.44
CA MET A 133 -2.43 9.51 12.59
C MET A 133 -1.49 10.46 13.35
N ALA A 134 -1.84 10.84 14.58
CA ALA A 134 -0.99 11.71 15.41
C ALA A 134 0.35 11.05 15.74
N GLU A 135 0.40 9.72 15.78
CA GLU A 135 1.57 8.91 16.10
C GLU A 135 2.26 8.33 14.86
N GLY A 136 1.87 8.81 13.68
CA GLY A 136 2.48 8.36 12.42
C GLY A 136 1.77 7.18 11.75
N GLY A 137 0.80 6.56 12.38
CA GLY A 137 -0.01 5.50 11.78
C GLY A 137 -1.04 6.05 10.78
N CYS A 138 -1.75 5.16 10.11
CA CYS A 138 -2.64 5.47 8.98
C CYS A 138 -4.08 5.75 9.37
N GLY A 139 -4.54 5.28 10.52
CA GLY A 139 -5.90 5.47 11.01
C GLY A 139 -6.22 6.93 11.25
N LYS A 140 -7.12 7.50 10.44
CA LYS A 140 -7.44 8.93 10.45
C LYS A 140 -8.52 9.33 11.45
N SER A 141 -9.30 8.37 11.94
CA SER A 141 -10.43 8.65 12.81
C SER A 141 -10.35 7.90 14.13
N ASN A 142 -10.88 8.50 15.18
CA ASN A 142 -11.08 7.81 16.44
C ASN A 142 -12.07 6.65 16.25
N LEU A 143 -11.81 5.55 16.94
CA LEU A 143 -12.66 4.36 16.89
C LEU A 143 -13.64 4.36 18.07
N SER A 144 -14.87 3.93 17.81
CA SER A 144 -15.79 3.57 18.90
C SER A 144 -15.41 2.21 19.50
N ASP A 145 -15.82 1.96 20.72
CA ASP A 145 -15.59 0.66 21.39
C ASP A 145 -16.06 -0.51 20.54
N VAL A 146 -17.24 -0.39 19.92
CA VAL A 146 -17.79 -1.43 19.03
C VAL A 146 -16.85 -1.75 17.85
N LYS A 147 -16.20 -0.74 17.26
CA LYS A 147 -15.25 -0.94 16.18
C LYS A 147 -13.97 -1.60 16.68
N VAL A 148 -13.44 -1.17 17.81
CA VAL A 148 -12.24 -1.77 18.41
C VAL A 148 -12.50 -3.23 18.75
N ILE A 149 -13.62 -3.52 19.42
CA ILE A 149 -14.00 -4.90 19.79
C ILE A 149 -14.20 -5.79 18.55
N ALA A 150 -14.82 -5.26 17.51
CA ALA A 150 -14.96 -6.00 16.24
C ALA A 150 -13.60 -6.35 15.63
N VAL A 151 -12.62 -5.43 15.71
CA VAL A 151 -11.26 -5.70 15.25
C VAL A 151 -10.56 -6.70 16.16
N LEU A 152 -10.68 -6.58 17.50
CA LEU A 152 -10.04 -7.54 18.41
C LEU A 152 -10.59 -8.96 18.20
N ARG A 153 -11.91 -9.12 17.95
CA ARG A 153 -12.50 -10.42 17.59
C ARG A 153 -11.90 -10.96 16.30
N PHE A 154 -11.82 -10.15 15.27
CA PHE A 154 -11.19 -10.54 14.01
C PHE A 154 -9.72 -10.93 14.20
N LEU A 155 -8.97 -10.20 15.02
CA LEU A 155 -7.59 -10.55 15.33
C LEU A 155 -7.50 -11.84 16.16
N ALA A 156 -8.48 -12.12 17.04
CA ALA A 156 -8.58 -13.40 17.72
C ALA A 156 -8.83 -14.56 16.73
N ASP A 157 -9.68 -14.34 15.72
CA ASP A 157 -9.85 -15.31 14.62
C ASP A 157 -8.55 -15.50 13.81
N CYS A 158 -7.68 -14.49 13.78
CA CYS A 158 -6.34 -14.59 13.19
C CYS A 158 -5.30 -15.25 14.10
N GLY A 159 -5.64 -15.68 15.31
CA GLY A 159 -4.76 -16.38 16.25
C GLY A 159 -4.23 -15.53 17.41
N PHE A 160 -4.64 -14.28 17.57
CA PHE A 160 -4.31 -13.49 18.77
C PHE A 160 -5.12 -13.91 19.97
N TYR A 161 -4.50 -13.85 21.13
CA TYR A 161 -5.18 -13.96 22.41
C TYR A 161 -5.06 -12.64 23.17
N PHE A 162 -6.17 -12.21 23.76
CA PHE A 162 -6.30 -10.96 24.50
C PHE A 162 -6.76 -11.24 25.93
N ASP A 163 -5.93 -10.93 26.93
CA ASP A 163 -6.34 -10.95 28.30
C ASP A 163 -6.67 -9.53 28.79
N GLY A 164 -7.57 -9.42 29.76
CA GLY A 164 -8.09 -8.14 30.26
C GLY A 164 -9.39 -7.68 29.58
N ILE A 165 -9.89 -8.40 28.55
CA ILE A 165 -11.17 -8.12 27.90
C ILE A 165 -11.94 -9.39 27.55
N ASN A 166 -13.24 -9.39 27.83
CA ASN A 166 -14.13 -10.49 27.39
C ASN A 166 -14.73 -10.15 26.02
N LEU A 167 -14.25 -10.83 24.98
CA LEU A 167 -14.69 -10.64 23.59
C LEU A 167 -15.99 -11.38 23.26
N ASP A 168 -16.43 -12.33 24.08
CA ASP A 168 -17.66 -13.13 23.84
C ASP A 168 -18.93 -12.37 24.16
N MET A 169 -18.85 -11.31 24.93
CA MET A 169 -19.98 -10.49 25.34
C MET A 169 -20.57 -9.71 24.17
N PRO A 170 -21.86 -9.84 23.83
CA PRO A 170 -22.48 -9.21 22.66
C PRO A 170 -22.38 -7.69 22.62
N LYS A 171 -22.31 -7.04 23.78
CA LYS A 171 -22.21 -5.58 23.93
C LYS A 171 -21.01 -5.18 24.80
N SER A 172 -19.87 -5.80 24.56
CA SER A 172 -18.66 -5.43 25.29
C SER A 172 -18.32 -3.96 25.05
N LEU A 173 -17.92 -3.28 26.10
CA LEU A 173 -17.31 -1.96 26.06
C LEU A 173 -15.85 -2.12 26.47
N LEU A 174 -14.99 -1.29 25.93
CA LEU A 174 -13.60 -1.26 26.38
C LEU A 174 -13.56 -0.80 27.83
N PRO A 175 -13.05 -1.60 28.76
CA PRO A 175 -12.87 -1.19 30.13
C PRO A 175 -12.04 0.10 30.21
N LYS A 176 -12.40 0.99 31.14
CA LYS A 176 -11.64 2.20 31.39
C LYS A 176 -10.45 1.88 32.30
N HIS A 177 -9.29 2.48 32.01
CA HIS A 177 -8.09 2.35 32.82
C HIS A 177 -7.69 0.90 33.12
N SER A 178 -7.87 0.03 32.15
CA SER A 178 -7.52 -1.38 32.25
C SER A 178 -6.40 -1.72 31.27
N THR A 179 -5.50 -2.56 31.73
CA THR A 179 -4.45 -3.13 30.90
C THR A 179 -5.02 -4.12 29.89
N LEU A 180 -4.35 -4.26 28.76
CA LEU A 180 -4.60 -5.30 27.78
C LEU A 180 -3.32 -6.07 27.56
N GLU A 181 -3.37 -7.37 27.79
CA GLU A 181 -2.27 -8.28 27.45
C GLU A 181 -2.55 -8.96 26.12
N VAL A 182 -1.55 -8.96 25.25
CA VAL A 182 -1.66 -9.44 23.87
C VAL A 182 -0.60 -10.50 23.61
N THR A 183 -1.04 -11.70 23.26
CA THR A 183 -0.14 -12.79 22.86
C THR A 183 -0.52 -13.33 21.48
N TYR A 184 0.44 -14.00 20.84
CA TYR A 184 0.22 -14.77 19.62
C TYR A 184 0.87 -16.15 19.81
N PRO A 185 0.13 -17.12 20.37
CA PRO A 185 0.69 -18.39 20.86
C PRO A 185 1.40 -19.22 19.79
N ASP A 186 0.85 -19.26 18.56
CA ASP A 186 1.40 -20.07 17.47
C ASP A 186 2.80 -19.61 17.03
N ASN A 187 3.09 -18.30 17.13
CA ASN A 187 4.39 -17.73 16.82
C ASN A 187 4.58 -16.37 17.53
N PRO A 188 5.08 -16.35 18.77
CA PRO A 188 5.25 -15.10 19.53
C PRO A 188 6.11 -14.04 18.85
N SER A 189 7.00 -14.43 17.91
CA SER A 189 7.81 -13.49 17.14
C SER A 189 6.97 -12.47 16.35
N VAL A 190 5.69 -12.76 16.07
CA VAL A 190 4.75 -11.81 15.43
C VAL A 190 4.70 -10.50 16.22
N LEU A 191 4.70 -10.56 17.55
CA LEU A 191 4.63 -9.38 18.42
C LEU A 191 5.86 -8.48 18.25
N THR A 192 7.05 -9.09 18.13
CA THR A 192 8.28 -8.35 17.82
C THR A 192 8.17 -7.64 16.46
N GLY A 193 7.65 -8.33 15.43
CA GLY A 193 7.45 -7.73 14.11
C GLY A 193 6.48 -6.55 14.15
N ILE A 194 5.34 -6.71 14.81
CA ILE A 194 4.35 -5.63 15.01
C ILE A 194 4.98 -4.43 15.72
N LYS A 195 5.72 -4.66 16.82
CA LYS A 195 6.37 -3.60 17.58
C LYS A 195 7.39 -2.84 16.74
N VAL A 196 8.29 -3.55 16.07
CA VAL A 196 9.34 -2.96 15.24
C VAL A 196 8.75 -2.16 14.09
N MET A 197 7.76 -2.72 13.37
CA MET A 197 7.13 -2.03 12.25
C MET A 197 6.31 -0.83 12.68
N ALA A 198 5.66 -0.85 13.84
CA ALA A 198 4.95 0.30 14.39
C ALA A 198 5.92 1.44 14.75
N ILE A 199 7.05 1.13 15.37
CA ILE A 199 8.11 2.12 15.68
C ILE A 199 8.73 2.66 14.38
N ALA A 200 8.98 1.80 13.39
CA ALA A 200 9.49 2.22 12.08
C ALA A 200 8.50 3.19 11.39
N GLN A 201 7.22 2.88 11.38
CA GLN A 201 6.17 3.75 10.85
C GLN A 201 6.15 5.13 11.53
N ASN A 202 6.28 5.16 12.86
CA ASN A 202 6.32 6.41 13.62
C ASN A 202 7.57 7.25 13.32
N LYS A 203 8.75 6.62 13.34
CA LYS A 203 10.05 7.31 13.31
C LYS A 203 10.57 7.61 11.91
N LEU A 204 10.24 6.76 10.94
CA LEU A 204 10.79 6.82 9.58
C LEU A 204 9.77 7.31 8.55
N ARG A 205 8.58 7.69 9.00
CA ARG A 205 7.57 8.27 8.12
C ARG A 205 8.12 9.49 7.40
N THR A 206 8.20 9.41 6.08
CA THR A 206 8.56 10.55 5.25
C THR A 206 7.35 11.48 5.06
N LYS A 207 7.58 12.72 4.59
CA LYS A 207 6.52 13.68 4.27
C LYS A 207 5.47 13.12 3.28
N ASN A 208 5.79 12.06 2.55
CA ASN A 208 4.95 11.45 1.52
C ASN A 208 4.00 10.37 2.06
N ASN A 209 3.80 10.27 3.36
CA ASN A 209 2.87 9.32 3.98
C ASN A 209 3.10 7.85 3.56
N HIS A 210 4.34 7.40 3.55
CA HIS A 210 4.63 6.00 3.28
C HIS A 210 4.03 5.13 4.38
N GLU A 211 3.17 4.22 4.01
CA GLU A 211 2.62 3.22 4.91
C GLU A 211 3.54 2.01 4.93
N ILE A 212 4.41 1.99 5.91
CA ILE A 212 5.41 0.94 6.10
C ILE A 212 4.79 -0.26 6.80
N PHE A 213 3.93 0.01 7.78
CA PHE A 213 3.38 -0.98 8.70
C PHE A 213 2.44 -1.96 7.99
N GLN A 214 1.44 -1.46 7.26
CA GLN A 214 0.33 -2.24 6.73
C GLN A 214 0.75 -3.37 5.77
N TRP A 215 1.90 -3.26 5.12
CA TRP A 215 2.40 -4.26 4.16
C TRP A 215 3.84 -4.68 4.40
N CYS A 216 4.30 -4.45 5.63
CA CYS A 216 5.59 -4.93 6.09
C CYS A 216 6.76 -4.49 5.17
N ASP A 217 6.87 -3.18 4.88
CA ASP A 217 8.04 -2.69 4.12
C ASP A 217 9.30 -2.73 5.00
N TYR A 218 9.86 -3.91 5.15
CA TYR A 218 11.04 -4.19 5.97
C TYR A 218 12.29 -3.41 5.55
N ARG A 219 12.32 -2.91 4.30
CA ARG A 219 13.49 -2.25 3.71
C ARG A 219 13.87 -0.99 4.47
N VAL A 220 12.89 -0.34 5.08
CA VAL A 220 13.13 0.85 5.91
C VAL A 220 13.92 0.55 7.20
N LEU A 221 13.97 -0.71 7.64
CA LEU A 221 14.74 -1.15 8.80
C LEU A 221 16.21 -1.31 8.48
N MET A 222 16.56 -1.50 7.20
CA MET A 222 17.92 -1.77 6.75
C MET A 222 18.80 -0.54 6.97
N ALA A 223 20.02 -0.76 7.44
CA ALA A 223 21.04 0.30 7.63
C ALA A 223 21.29 1.03 6.29
N GLU A 224 21.39 0.26 5.21
CA GLU A 224 21.44 0.75 3.84
C GLU A 224 20.15 0.36 3.14
N GLU A 225 19.25 1.32 2.97
CA GLU A 225 17.99 1.08 2.25
C GLU A 225 18.29 0.78 0.78
N PRO A 226 17.65 -0.27 0.21
CA PRO A 226 17.78 -0.51 -1.22
C PRO A 226 17.28 0.69 -2.00
N ASP A 227 17.88 0.91 -3.16
CA ASP A 227 17.49 1.96 -4.09
C ASP A 227 16.06 1.78 -4.61
N ALA A 228 15.56 2.79 -5.31
CA ALA A 228 14.22 2.78 -5.87
C ALA A 228 14.02 1.65 -6.90
N ASP A 229 15.08 1.29 -7.64
CA ASP A 229 15.03 0.22 -8.65
C ASP A 229 14.87 -1.15 -7.99
N SER A 230 15.58 -1.40 -6.90
CA SER A 230 15.44 -2.63 -6.11
C SER A 230 14.01 -2.77 -5.54
N ARG A 231 13.47 -1.70 -4.98
CA ARG A 231 12.07 -1.67 -4.50
C ARG A 231 11.08 -1.91 -5.62
N PHE A 232 11.31 -1.27 -6.77
CA PHE A 232 10.47 -1.44 -7.94
C PHE A 232 10.48 -2.89 -8.44
N ASN A 233 11.66 -3.52 -8.54
CA ASN A 233 11.79 -4.90 -9.01
C ASN A 233 11.05 -5.90 -8.11
N ASP A 234 11.17 -5.76 -6.79
CA ASP A 234 10.44 -6.57 -5.83
C ASP A 234 8.92 -6.45 -5.99
N PHE A 235 8.45 -5.22 -6.20
CA PHE A 235 7.04 -4.97 -6.46
C PHE A 235 6.61 -5.51 -7.84
N ALA A 236 7.37 -5.25 -8.88
CA ALA A 236 7.07 -5.69 -10.24
C ALA A 236 6.94 -7.22 -10.31
N TYR A 237 7.74 -7.95 -9.54
CA TYR A 237 7.67 -9.41 -9.45
C TYR A 237 6.30 -9.93 -8.95
N ALA A 238 5.58 -9.11 -8.21
CA ALA A 238 4.26 -9.41 -7.69
C ALA A 238 3.11 -9.18 -8.68
N LEU A 239 3.37 -8.49 -9.78
CA LEU A 239 2.36 -8.13 -10.77
C LEU A 239 1.94 -9.34 -11.65
N PRO A 240 0.73 -9.32 -12.21
CA PRO A 240 0.35 -10.25 -13.28
C PRO A 240 1.36 -10.21 -14.44
N VAL A 241 1.68 -11.36 -15.04
CA VAL A 241 2.78 -11.50 -16.01
C VAL A 241 2.76 -10.46 -17.14
N LYS A 242 1.58 -10.21 -17.73
CA LYS A 242 1.45 -9.21 -18.80
C LYS A 242 1.76 -7.79 -18.32
N ILE A 243 1.23 -7.43 -17.14
CA ILE A 243 1.46 -6.12 -16.50
C ILE A 243 2.93 -6.00 -16.10
N HIS A 244 3.49 -7.04 -15.49
CA HIS A 244 4.90 -7.13 -15.12
C HIS A 244 5.81 -6.79 -16.30
N ASN A 245 5.63 -7.46 -17.45
CA ASN A 245 6.47 -7.25 -18.62
C ASN A 245 6.38 -5.80 -19.16
N PHE A 246 5.17 -5.23 -19.20
CA PHE A 246 4.97 -3.85 -19.60
C PHE A 246 5.65 -2.87 -18.63
N VAL A 247 5.41 -3.05 -17.34
CA VAL A 247 5.90 -2.13 -16.30
C VAL A 247 7.40 -2.16 -16.20
N LEU A 248 8.04 -3.35 -16.29
CA LEU A 248 9.51 -3.46 -16.36
C LEU A 248 10.08 -2.79 -17.61
N LYS A 249 9.43 -2.99 -18.76
CA LYS A 249 9.87 -2.38 -20.02
C LYS A 249 9.83 -0.85 -19.94
N MET A 250 8.76 -0.29 -19.36
CA MET A 250 8.62 1.15 -19.15
C MET A 250 9.60 1.69 -18.11
N HIS A 251 9.77 0.99 -16.99
CA HIS A 251 10.73 1.37 -15.96
C HIS A 251 12.15 1.47 -16.52
N LYS A 252 12.61 0.40 -17.18
CA LYS A 252 13.95 0.38 -17.82
C LYS A 252 14.12 1.50 -18.82
N HIS A 253 13.09 1.79 -19.62
CA HIS A 253 13.12 2.90 -20.58
C HIS A 253 13.27 4.25 -19.87
N CYS A 254 12.45 4.51 -18.85
CA CYS A 254 12.49 5.77 -18.10
C CYS A 254 13.86 5.99 -17.42
N ILE A 255 14.42 4.97 -16.77
CA ILE A 255 15.75 5.07 -16.14
C ILE A 255 16.83 5.34 -17.19
N ASN A 256 16.82 4.61 -18.33
CA ASN A 256 17.79 4.83 -19.41
C ASN A 256 17.66 6.22 -20.07
N ALA A 257 16.46 6.80 -20.05
CA ALA A 257 16.20 8.17 -20.52
C ALA A 257 16.59 9.25 -19.48
N GLY A 258 17.18 8.86 -18.35
CA GLY A 258 17.66 9.77 -17.31
C GLY A 258 16.60 10.26 -16.31
N LEU A 259 15.44 9.60 -16.25
CA LEU A 259 14.46 9.90 -15.24
C LEU A 259 14.83 9.19 -13.91
N THR A 260 14.53 9.83 -12.80
CA THR A 260 14.62 9.20 -11.47
C THR A 260 13.28 8.59 -11.09
N CYS A 261 13.32 7.37 -10.55
CA CYS A 261 12.15 6.71 -10.02
C CYS A 261 11.96 7.07 -8.55
N ASN A 262 10.78 7.58 -8.20
CA ASN A 262 10.43 7.92 -6.81
C ASN A 262 9.16 7.15 -6.40
N PRO A 263 9.28 6.12 -5.57
CA PRO A 263 8.12 5.39 -5.08
C PRO A 263 7.32 6.20 -4.06
N SER A 264 6.01 6.07 -4.12
CA SER A 264 5.07 6.68 -3.19
C SER A 264 3.98 5.66 -2.83
N PHE A 265 3.69 5.55 -1.55
CA PHE A 265 2.77 4.57 -1.01
C PHE A 265 1.79 5.29 -0.09
N CYS A 266 0.51 5.21 -0.39
CA CYS A 266 -0.54 5.81 0.40
C CYS A 266 -1.62 4.79 0.68
N SER A 267 -1.76 4.35 1.93
CA SER A 267 -2.62 3.22 2.29
C SER A 267 -2.21 1.98 1.48
N ILE A 268 -3.11 1.38 0.75
CA ILE A 268 -2.82 0.27 -0.16
C ILE A 268 -2.65 0.72 -1.63
N GLU A 269 -2.50 2.00 -1.88
CA GLU A 269 -2.16 2.52 -3.20
C GLU A 269 -0.65 2.63 -3.37
N LEU A 270 -0.19 2.25 -4.53
CA LEU A 270 1.19 2.21 -4.93
C LEU A 270 1.40 3.08 -6.15
N ARG A 271 2.41 3.93 -6.12
CA ARG A 271 2.76 4.76 -7.26
C ARG A 271 4.27 4.88 -7.41
N PHE A 272 4.76 4.64 -8.62
CA PHE A 272 6.14 4.91 -9.01
C PHE A 272 6.15 6.12 -9.93
N HIS A 273 6.67 7.25 -9.42
CA HIS A 273 6.79 8.47 -10.19
C HIS A 273 8.14 8.50 -10.90
N TYR A 274 8.14 8.81 -12.18
CA TYR A 274 9.35 9.03 -12.98
C TYR A 274 9.52 10.53 -13.21
N LEU A 275 10.59 11.07 -12.63
CA LEU A 275 10.86 12.50 -12.58
C LEU A 275 12.03 12.86 -13.49
N TYR A 276 11.89 13.93 -14.27
CA TYR A 276 12.95 14.61 -14.97
C TYR A 276 13.09 16.03 -14.42
N LYS A 277 14.28 16.42 -13.96
CA LYS A 277 14.52 17.72 -13.30
C LYS A 277 13.46 18.04 -12.23
N ASN A 278 13.13 17.06 -11.39
CA ASN A 278 12.13 17.13 -10.33
C ASN A 278 10.67 17.34 -10.80
N LYS A 279 10.38 17.21 -12.10
CA LYS A 279 9.02 17.24 -12.65
C LYS A 279 8.60 15.83 -13.05
N GLU A 280 7.39 15.43 -12.65
CA GLU A 280 6.83 14.14 -13.05
C GLU A 280 6.53 14.14 -14.55
N VAL A 281 7.08 13.16 -15.26
CA VAL A 281 6.84 12.91 -16.67
C VAL A 281 5.83 11.80 -16.86
N CYS A 282 5.99 10.71 -16.13
CA CYS A 282 5.05 9.61 -16.14
C CYS A 282 5.03 8.91 -14.78
N SER A 283 4.04 8.06 -14.55
CA SER A 283 3.98 7.22 -13.36
C SER A 283 3.24 5.92 -13.63
N PHE A 284 3.67 4.86 -12.94
CA PHE A 284 2.89 3.66 -12.77
C PHE A 284 2.07 3.76 -11.47
N PHE A 285 0.83 3.34 -11.54
CA PHE A 285 -0.09 3.39 -10.41
C PHE A 285 -0.84 2.06 -10.27
N ALA A 286 -0.97 1.60 -9.05
CA ALA A 286 -1.74 0.41 -8.71
C ALA A 286 -2.58 0.63 -7.46
N SER A 287 -3.84 0.23 -7.51
CA SER A 287 -4.74 0.24 -6.36
C SER A 287 -5.85 -0.80 -6.50
N PRO A 288 -6.48 -1.24 -5.41
CA PRO A 288 -7.59 -2.18 -5.48
C PRO A 288 -8.84 -1.57 -6.14
N VAL A 289 -8.93 -0.24 -6.20
CA VAL A 289 -10.07 0.46 -6.80
C VAL A 289 -9.84 0.79 -8.27
N SER A 290 -8.63 1.25 -8.61
CA SER A 290 -8.31 1.75 -9.96
C SER A 290 -7.59 0.71 -10.83
N GLY A 291 -7.22 -0.43 -10.24
CA GLY A 291 -6.41 -1.45 -10.92
C GLY A 291 -5.00 -0.96 -11.21
N TYR A 292 -4.44 -1.47 -12.28
CA TYR A 292 -3.11 -1.11 -12.77
C TYR A 292 -3.23 -0.04 -13.84
N ARG A 293 -2.56 1.08 -13.67
CA ARG A 293 -2.64 2.21 -14.59
C ARG A 293 -1.25 2.76 -14.91
N PHE A 294 -1.09 3.27 -16.09
CA PHE A 294 0.05 4.08 -16.48
C PHE A 294 -0.43 5.50 -16.77
N PHE A 295 0.34 6.46 -16.32
CA PHE A 295 -0.01 7.87 -16.41
C PHE A 295 1.14 8.63 -17.07
N ILE A 296 0.83 9.51 -18.03
CA ILE A 296 1.80 10.37 -18.70
C ILE A 296 1.39 11.83 -18.49
N LYS A 297 2.28 12.64 -17.93
CA LYS A 297 2.13 14.09 -17.86
C LYS A 297 2.74 14.71 -19.11
N ALA A 298 1.96 14.80 -20.17
CA ALA A 298 2.40 15.38 -21.44
C ALA A 298 1.84 16.80 -21.58
N GLN A 299 2.69 17.79 -21.38
CA GLN A 299 2.34 19.21 -21.44
C GLN A 299 2.65 19.85 -22.79
N ASN A 300 3.42 19.15 -23.64
CA ASN A 300 3.94 19.69 -24.88
C ASN A 300 3.38 19.00 -26.13
N THR A 301 2.28 18.29 -26.03
CA THR A 301 1.70 17.53 -27.16
C THR A 301 1.46 18.36 -28.42
N CYS A 302 1.16 19.65 -28.28
CA CYS A 302 1.03 20.55 -29.42
C CYS A 302 2.33 20.81 -30.20
N LYS A 303 3.51 20.53 -29.62
CA LYS A 303 4.81 20.75 -30.27
C LYS A 303 5.24 19.58 -31.17
N TYR A 304 4.56 18.42 -31.10
CA TYR A 304 4.93 17.21 -31.84
C TYR A 304 3.69 16.49 -32.44
N HIS A 305 2.80 17.27 -33.03
CA HIS A 305 1.59 16.76 -33.67
C HIS A 305 1.84 15.74 -34.79
N ASP A 306 2.90 15.94 -35.55
CA ASP A 306 3.36 15.06 -36.60
C ASP A 306 3.72 13.66 -36.08
N VAL A 307 4.33 13.60 -34.89
CA VAL A 307 4.64 12.33 -34.23
C VAL A 307 3.37 11.64 -33.75
N ILE A 308 2.45 12.40 -33.14
CA ILE A 308 1.16 11.87 -32.67
C ILE A 308 0.35 11.29 -33.86
N GLY A 309 0.39 11.91 -35.02
CA GLY A 309 -0.27 11.44 -36.24
C GLY A 309 0.21 10.06 -36.71
N ASN A 310 1.41 9.64 -36.31
CA ASN A 310 1.98 8.33 -36.63
C ASN A 310 1.69 7.25 -35.59
N PHE A 311 1.07 7.60 -34.45
CA PHE A 311 0.70 6.62 -33.43
C PHE A 311 -0.48 5.76 -33.88
N PRO A 312 -0.66 4.55 -33.30
CA PRO A 312 -1.87 3.77 -33.48
C PRO A 312 -3.13 4.57 -33.15
N LEU A 313 -4.19 4.38 -33.90
CA LEU A 313 -5.44 5.15 -33.80
C LEU A 313 -5.98 5.24 -32.36
N ILE A 314 -5.91 4.12 -31.63
CA ILE A 314 -6.36 4.06 -30.23
C ILE A 314 -5.60 5.06 -29.32
N LEU A 315 -4.31 5.29 -29.60
CA LEU A 315 -3.50 6.24 -28.83
C LEU A 315 -3.80 7.67 -29.27
N GLN A 316 -3.95 7.90 -30.59
CA GLN A 316 -4.37 9.19 -31.13
C GLN A 316 -5.73 9.63 -30.55
N GLU A 317 -6.71 8.73 -30.53
CA GLU A 317 -8.04 9.03 -29.96
C GLU A 317 -7.97 9.35 -28.46
N LYS A 318 -7.15 8.62 -27.70
CA LYS A 318 -6.94 8.91 -26.26
C LYS A 318 -6.31 10.29 -26.06
N ILE A 319 -5.34 10.65 -26.89
CA ILE A 319 -4.70 11.96 -26.86
C ILE A 319 -5.69 13.06 -27.28
N ALA A 320 -6.47 12.84 -28.32
CA ALA A 320 -7.47 13.79 -28.82
C ALA A 320 -8.60 14.08 -27.81
N ARG A 321 -8.99 13.08 -27.00
CA ARG A 321 -9.98 13.26 -25.91
C ARG A 321 -9.42 14.07 -24.73
N GLY A 322 -8.12 14.40 -24.75
CA GLY A 322 -7.48 15.16 -23.70
C GLY A 322 -7.25 14.37 -22.40
N TYR A 323 -7.08 15.09 -21.32
CA TYR A 323 -6.56 14.59 -20.05
C TYR A 323 -7.54 13.75 -19.21
N GLY A 324 -8.65 13.28 -19.78
CA GLY A 324 -9.67 12.54 -19.03
C GLY A 324 -10.51 13.43 -18.11
N CYS A 325 -10.42 14.74 -18.30
CA CYS A 325 -11.29 15.71 -17.67
C CYS A 325 -12.31 16.16 -18.71
N ASP A 326 -13.60 15.95 -18.49
CA ASP A 326 -14.70 16.20 -19.45
C ASP A 326 -14.79 17.64 -19.94
N SER A 327 -14.01 18.55 -19.37
CA SER A 327 -14.11 19.99 -19.60
C SER A 327 -13.04 20.60 -20.52
N LYS A 328 -12.11 19.79 -21.12
CA LYS A 328 -10.98 20.40 -21.82
C LYS A 328 -10.62 19.67 -23.14
N GLN A 329 -10.44 20.50 -24.15
CA GLN A 329 -10.00 20.09 -25.47
C GLN A 329 -8.48 19.86 -25.52
N PHE A 330 -8.05 19.08 -26.50
CA PHE A 330 -6.65 18.83 -26.80
C PHE A 330 -5.86 20.14 -26.97
N GLY A 331 -4.73 20.22 -26.31
CA GLY A 331 -3.80 21.38 -26.41
C GLY A 331 -4.06 22.53 -25.47
N GLU A 332 -5.18 22.57 -24.75
CA GLU A 332 -5.44 23.62 -23.78
C GLU A 332 -4.92 23.27 -22.38
N PRO A 333 -4.19 24.19 -21.73
CA PRO A 333 -3.70 23.97 -20.37
C PRO A 333 -4.86 23.84 -19.37
N CYS A 334 -4.87 22.81 -18.55
CA CYS A 334 -5.81 22.67 -17.46
C CYS A 334 -5.54 23.70 -16.36
N GLN A 335 -6.52 24.52 -16.01
CA GLN A 335 -6.39 25.53 -14.94
C GLN A 335 -6.06 24.91 -13.57
N ASN A 336 -6.39 23.61 -13.37
CA ASN A 336 -6.07 22.87 -12.15
C ASN A 336 -4.71 22.16 -12.20
N GLY A 337 -3.87 22.39 -13.21
CA GLY A 337 -2.51 21.86 -13.29
C GLY A 337 -2.40 20.35 -13.55
N CYS A 338 -3.50 19.66 -13.84
CA CYS A 338 -3.46 18.22 -14.11
C CYS A 338 -3.35 17.92 -15.62
N HIS A 339 -2.18 18.15 -16.17
CA HIS A 339 -1.87 17.83 -17.56
C HIS A 339 -1.39 16.39 -17.69
N GLY A 340 -2.31 15.42 -17.66
CA GLY A 340 -1.90 14.01 -17.72
C GLY A 340 -2.92 13.10 -18.37
N PHE A 341 -2.41 12.06 -19.02
CA PHE A 341 -3.17 11.00 -19.67
C PHE A 341 -3.07 9.74 -18.84
N SER A 342 -4.19 9.12 -18.53
CA SER A 342 -4.26 7.91 -17.71
C SER A 342 -4.78 6.73 -18.53
N PHE A 343 -4.03 5.63 -18.50
CA PHE A 343 -4.34 4.41 -19.24
C PHE A 343 -4.52 3.26 -18.26
N SER A 344 -5.65 2.56 -18.31
CA SER A 344 -5.76 1.23 -17.70
C SER A 344 -4.87 0.27 -18.48
N LEU A 345 -4.09 -0.55 -17.78
CA LEU A 345 -3.17 -1.52 -18.39
C LEU A 345 -3.94 -2.78 -18.79
N ASP A 346 -4.82 -2.65 -19.77
CA ASP A 346 -5.51 -3.74 -20.45
C ASP A 346 -4.72 -4.24 -21.67
N ASP A 347 -5.17 -5.32 -22.28
CA ASP A 347 -4.51 -5.94 -23.44
C ASP A 347 -4.34 -4.97 -24.63
N SER A 348 -5.16 -3.93 -24.74
CA SER A 348 -5.06 -2.92 -25.80
C SER A 348 -3.88 -1.98 -25.56
N VAL A 349 -3.71 -1.51 -24.32
CA VAL A 349 -2.63 -0.59 -23.93
C VAL A 349 -1.28 -1.30 -23.80
N LEU A 350 -1.27 -2.55 -23.33
CA LEU A 350 -0.03 -3.32 -23.20
C LEU A 350 0.72 -3.50 -24.54
N LYS A 351 -0.01 -3.50 -25.66
CA LYS A 351 0.55 -3.58 -27.02
C LYS A 351 1.19 -2.27 -27.50
N LEU A 352 0.88 -1.15 -26.85
CA LEU A 352 1.34 0.19 -27.22
C LEU A 352 2.63 0.60 -26.50
N ALA A 353 3.32 -0.34 -25.85
CA ALA A 353 4.50 -0.01 -25.04
C ALA A 353 5.58 0.78 -25.81
N ASP A 354 5.83 0.45 -27.08
CA ASP A 354 6.85 1.12 -27.88
C ASP A 354 6.40 2.53 -28.33
N ASP A 355 5.14 2.70 -28.68
CA ASP A 355 4.58 4.02 -29.00
C ASP A 355 4.56 4.93 -27.77
N ILE A 356 4.26 4.38 -26.61
CA ILE A 356 4.28 5.11 -25.32
C ILE A 356 5.70 5.56 -24.99
N LYS A 357 6.74 4.76 -25.26
CA LYS A 357 8.14 5.18 -25.11
C LYS A 357 8.48 6.34 -26.01
N ILE A 358 8.14 6.26 -27.31
CA ILE A 358 8.33 7.34 -28.26
C ILE A 358 7.67 8.62 -27.77
N TRP A 359 6.46 8.50 -27.21
CA TRP A 359 5.76 9.64 -26.65
C TRP A 359 6.50 10.27 -25.46
N ILE A 360 6.98 9.44 -24.52
CA ILE A 360 7.79 9.93 -23.39
C ILE A 360 9.05 10.64 -23.88
N ASP A 361 9.77 10.07 -24.85
CA ASP A 361 10.99 10.65 -25.40
C ASP A 361 10.71 12.02 -26.06
N LYS A 362 9.59 12.15 -26.77
CA LYS A 362 9.18 13.43 -27.36
C LYS A 362 8.82 14.47 -26.31
N GLU A 363 8.11 14.06 -25.27
CA GLU A 363 7.80 14.97 -24.16
C GLU A 363 9.07 15.46 -23.45
N LEU A 364 10.05 14.56 -23.23
CA LEU A 364 11.34 14.91 -22.66
C LEU A 364 12.15 15.86 -23.55
N SER A 365 12.12 15.67 -24.87
CA SER A 365 12.83 16.54 -25.82
C SER A 365 12.28 17.98 -25.87
N CYS A 366 11.08 18.19 -25.33
CA CYS A 366 10.41 19.50 -25.25
C CYS A 366 10.55 20.20 -23.89
N GLN A 367 11.20 19.56 -22.91
CA GLN A 367 11.44 20.11 -21.55
C GLN A 367 12.85 20.69 -21.42
#